data_f2a571fbe52ecad8b135e4a0c4b91d1b
#
_entry.id   f2a571fbe52ecad8b135e4a0c4b91d1b
#
_cell.length_a   1.000
_cell.length_b   1.000
_cell.length_c   1.000
_cell.angle_alpha   90.00
_cell.angle_beta   90.00
_cell.angle_gamma   90.00
#
_symmetry.space_group_name_H-M   'P 1'
#
loop_
_entity.id
_entity.type
_entity.pdbx_description
1 polymer ?
#
loop_
_entity_poly.entity_id
_entity_poly.type
_entity_poly.pdbx_seq_one_letter_code
_entity_poly.pdbx_strand_id
1 'polypeptide(L)'
;MISLLARLFIKPDPAREEPETRRAYGVLCGIVGICLNVLLFAGKFLAGTLSGSIAITADAFNNLSDAGSSFVTLVGFQLAGQKPDSEHPFGHGRMEYVSGLAVSVLILLMGLELGKTSIEKILHPEPVDSSPLIFAILCASILVKLYMFLYNRRLGKKLASPAMEATAMDSLSDSVATAAVLIATLVGRFTGLEIDGWCGVLVAAFILWSGINAVRDTLDPLLGTPPTHEFVQRIRDLVMAHSTILGLHDLIVHDYGPGRVMISLHAEVPANEDVLALHDEIDNVEKELREKLGCDAVIHMDPVVTDDGVTEETRRRVQTLIHCIDDAIDIHDFRMVAGPTHTNLIFDAVVPFGFRLTDQEVEQKIRSAVRALDGNYYAVVNVERSYT
;
A
#
# COMPACT_ATOMS: atom_id res chain seq x y z
N MET A 1 6.84 11.13 -24.19
CA MET A 1 5.95 12.29 -24.00
C MET A 1 5.90 12.66 -22.52
N ILE A 2 5.42 11.79 -21.62
CA ILE A 2 5.25 12.14 -20.18
C ILE A 2 6.54 12.59 -19.50
N SER A 3 7.69 11.98 -19.77
CA SER A 3 8.99 12.40 -19.23
C SER A 3 9.45 13.78 -19.72
N LEU A 4 9.04 14.16 -20.90
CA LEU A 4 9.32 15.49 -21.49
C LEU A 4 8.38 16.53 -20.87
N LEU A 5 7.10 16.20 -20.71
CA LEU A 5 6.13 17.06 -20.03
C LEU A 5 6.50 17.24 -18.55
N ALA A 6 6.94 16.15 -17.89
CA ALA A 6 7.42 16.25 -16.51
C ALA A 6 8.61 17.21 -16.36
N ARG A 7 9.58 17.17 -17.29
CA ARG A 7 10.71 18.12 -17.29
C ARG A 7 10.28 19.57 -17.54
N LEU A 8 9.17 19.78 -18.26
CA LEU A 8 8.66 21.11 -18.60
C LEU A 8 7.83 21.69 -17.45
N PHE A 9 6.97 20.87 -16.81
CA PHE A 9 6.00 21.33 -15.82
C PHE A 9 6.41 21.01 -14.37
N ILE A 10 7.22 19.99 -14.16
CA ILE A 10 7.72 19.61 -12.84
C ILE A 10 9.21 19.98 -12.80
N LYS A 11 9.52 21.20 -12.34
CA LYS A 11 10.92 21.62 -12.17
C LYS A 11 11.59 20.68 -11.16
N PRO A 12 12.79 20.15 -11.48
CA PRO A 12 13.57 19.40 -10.50
C PRO A 12 14.01 20.38 -9.41
N ASP A 13 13.39 20.29 -8.26
CA ASP A 13 13.77 21.03 -7.07
C ASP A 13 14.30 20.01 -6.05
N PRO A 14 15.60 20.05 -5.70
CA PRO A 14 16.17 19.15 -4.72
C PRO A 14 15.63 19.37 -3.30
N ALA A 15 15.00 20.52 -3.03
CA ALA A 15 14.33 20.84 -1.77
C ALA A 15 12.85 20.42 -1.75
N ARG A 16 12.34 19.84 -2.85
CA ARG A 16 10.94 19.45 -2.94
C ARG A 16 10.70 18.17 -2.18
N GLU A 17 9.79 18.21 -1.22
CA GLU A 17 9.40 17.04 -0.45
C GLU A 17 8.82 15.92 -1.35
N GLU A 18 9.04 14.67 -0.98
CA GLU A 18 8.60 13.49 -1.73
C GLU A 18 7.07 13.48 -2.00
N PRO A 19 6.19 13.85 -1.03
CA PRO A 19 4.75 13.93 -1.24
C PRO A 19 4.33 14.97 -2.30
N GLU A 20 5.00 16.13 -2.33
CA GLU A 20 4.73 17.16 -3.34
C GLU A 20 5.12 16.71 -4.74
N THR A 21 6.23 15.99 -4.85
CA THR A 21 6.68 15.40 -6.12
C THR A 21 5.68 14.36 -6.60
N ARG A 22 5.22 13.47 -5.73
CA ARG A 22 4.21 12.45 -6.00
C ARG A 22 2.90 13.07 -6.49
N ARG A 23 2.39 14.09 -5.79
CA ARG A 23 1.21 14.87 -6.19
C ARG A 23 1.36 15.48 -7.58
N ALA A 24 2.50 16.14 -7.85
CA ALA A 24 2.74 16.79 -9.14
C ALA A 24 2.73 15.79 -10.32
N TYR A 25 3.33 14.62 -10.15
CA TYR A 25 3.27 13.54 -11.14
C TYR A 25 1.86 12.97 -11.29
N GLY A 26 1.13 12.76 -10.20
CA GLY A 26 -0.25 12.28 -10.22
C GLY A 26 -1.18 13.23 -10.98
N VAL A 27 -1.11 14.52 -10.69
CA VAL A 27 -1.87 15.56 -11.39
C VAL A 27 -1.51 15.60 -12.87
N LEU A 28 -0.21 15.55 -13.22
CA LEU A 28 0.23 15.53 -14.62
C LEU A 28 -0.31 14.31 -15.37
N CYS A 29 -0.23 13.13 -14.76
CA CYS A 29 -0.74 11.89 -15.36
C CYS A 29 -2.25 11.92 -15.54
N GLY A 30 -3.00 12.45 -14.57
CA GLY A 30 -4.45 12.63 -14.66
C GLY A 30 -4.83 13.57 -15.82
N ILE A 31 -4.18 14.73 -15.94
CA ILE A 31 -4.43 15.66 -17.06
C ILE A 31 -4.13 15.00 -18.40
N VAL A 32 -2.98 14.34 -18.53
CA VAL A 32 -2.60 13.63 -19.77
C VAL A 32 -3.59 12.52 -20.09
N GLY A 33 -4.05 11.77 -19.06
CA GLY A 33 -5.06 10.73 -19.20
C GLY A 33 -6.38 11.28 -19.75
N ILE A 34 -6.89 12.36 -19.16
CA ILE A 34 -8.10 13.06 -19.64
C ILE A 34 -7.92 13.49 -21.10
N CYS A 35 -6.82 14.18 -21.43
CA CYS A 35 -6.57 14.65 -22.78
C CYS A 35 -6.51 13.51 -23.81
N LEU A 36 -5.85 12.40 -23.50
CA LEU A 36 -5.74 11.26 -24.40
C LEU A 36 -7.10 10.56 -24.59
N ASN A 37 -7.86 10.36 -23.52
CA ASN A 37 -9.19 9.75 -23.60
C ASN A 37 -10.19 10.64 -24.35
N VAL A 38 -10.15 11.95 -24.16
CA VAL A 38 -10.97 12.92 -24.92
C VAL A 38 -10.57 12.94 -26.39
N LEU A 39 -9.30 12.84 -26.73
CA LEU A 39 -8.83 12.71 -28.12
C LEU A 39 -9.32 11.41 -28.76
N LEU A 40 -9.26 10.28 -28.04
CA LEU A 40 -9.80 9.00 -28.51
C LEU A 40 -11.32 9.10 -28.71
N PHE A 41 -12.05 9.69 -27.76
CA PHE A 41 -13.47 9.95 -27.88
C PHE A 41 -13.78 10.74 -29.13
N ALA A 42 -13.16 11.91 -29.31
CA ALA A 42 -13.41 12.79 -30.47
C ALA A 42 -13.11 12.08 -31.80
N GLY A 43 -11.98 11.39 -31.89
CA GLY A 43 -11.60 10.65 -33.10
C GLY A 43 -12.59 9.52 -33.44
N LYS A 44 -12.97 8.71 -32.47
CA LYS A 44 -13.93 7.62 -32.65
C LYS A 44 -15.35 8.16 -32.93
N PHE A 45 -15.78 9.19 -32.22
CA PHE A 45 -17.10 9.81 -32.43
C PHE A 45 -17.26 10.36 -33.84
N LEU A 46 -16.26 11.10 -34.34
CA LEU A 46 -16.23 11.60 -35.71
C LEU A 46 -16.24 10.44 -36.72
N ALA A 47 -15.41 9.42 -36.52
CA ALA A 47 -15.41 8.26 -37.43
C ALA A 47 -16.72 7.47 -37.39
N GLY A 48 -17.33 7.27 -36.21
CA GLY A 48 -18.62 6.61 -36.05
C GLY A 48 -19.75 7.36 -36.74
N THR A 49 -19.82 8.69 -36.58
CA THR A 49 -20.82 9.53 -37.21
C THR A 49 -20.68 9.57 -38.75
N LEU A 50 -19.43 9.68 -39.24
CA LEU A 50 -19.15 9.71 -40.67
C LEU A 50 -19.39 8.36 -41.37
N SER A 51 -19.13 7.25 -40.68
CA SER A 51 -19.34 5.90 -41.20
C SER A 51 -20.76 5.36 -40.93
N GLY A 52 -21.57 6.04 -40.12
CA GLY A 52 -22.86 5.56 -39.66
C GLY A 52 -22.79 4.35 -38.72
N SER A 53 -21.61 4.04 -38.17
CA SER A 53 -21.40 2.89 -37.32
C SER A 53 -21.77 3.20 -35.86
N ILE A 54 -22.87 2.58 -35.40
CA ILE A 54 -23.32 2.67 -34.01
C ILE A 54 -22.27 2.07 -33.06
N ALA A 55 -21.60 0.97 -33.47
CA ALA A 55 -20.58 0.30 -32.66
C ALA A 55 -19.38 1.20 -32.37
N ILE A 56 -18.85 1.93 -33.37
CA ILE A 56 -17.75 2.88 -33.18
C ILE A 56 -18.19 4.04 -32.30
N THR A 57 -19.43 4.52 -32.49
CA THR A 57 -19.96 5.63 -31.67
C THR A 57 -20.14 5.20 -30.22
N ALA A 58 -20.61 3.98 -29.94
CA ALA A 58 -20.70 3.42 -28.59
C ALA A 58 -19.31 3.28 -27.94
N ASP A 59 -18.32 2.77 -28.68
CA ASP A 59 -16.93 2.65 -28.19
C ASP A 59 -16.28 4.03 -27.93
N ALA A 60 -16.69 5.09 -28.64
CA ALA A 60 -16.29 6.44 -28.31
C ALA A 60 -16.76 6.85 -26.89
N PHE A 61 -18.00 6.56 -26.52
CA PHE A 61 -18.51 6.88 -25.18
C PHE A 61 -17.79 6.12 -24.07
N ASN A 62 -17.25 4.92 -24.31
CA ASN A 62 -16.38 4.25 -23.37
C ASN A 62 -15.14 5.09 -23.03
N ASN A 63 -14.47 5.69 -24.05
CA ASN A 63 -13.33 6.57 -23.79
C ASN A 63 -13.71 7.85 -23.03
N LEU A 64 -14.95 8.32 -23.14
CA LEU A 64 -15.43 9.42 -22.31
C LEU A 64 -15.59 9.00 -20.84
N SER A 65 -16.07 7.78 -20.60
CA SER A 65 -16.10 7.20 -19.25
C SER A 65 -14.70 7.04 -18.65
N ASP A 66 -13.72 6.62 -19.47
CA ASP A 66 -12.30 6.49 -19.04
C ASP A 66 -11.66 7.85 -18.74
N ALA A 67 -12.11 8.92 -19.41
CA ALA A 67 -11.74 10.29 -19.01
C ALA A 67 -12.28 10.63 -17.61
N GLY A 68 -13.45 10.09 -17.24
CA GLY A 68 -14.02 10.19 -15.89
C GLY A 68 -13.13 9.51 -14.83
N SER A 69 -12.64 8.29 -15.08
CA SER A 69 -11.70 7.59 -14.19
C SER A 69 -10.41 8.40 -14.00
N SER A 70 -9.86 8.94 -15.09
CA SER A 70 -8.69 9.83 -15.03
C SER A 70 -8.96 11.12 -14.24
N PHE A 71 -10.19 11.65 -14.30
CA PHE A 71 -10.61 12.80 -13.51
C PHE A 71 -10.70 12.48 -12.03
N VAL A 72 -11.23 11.31 -11.64
CA VAL A 72 -11.25 10.85 -10.25
C VAL A 72 -9.84 10.78 -9.69
N THR A 73 -8.90 10.20 -10.43
CA THR A 73 -7.48 10.15 -10.04
C THR A 73 -6.90 11.56 -9.86
N LEU A 74 -7.15 12.47 -10.80
CA LEU A 74 -6.69 13.87 -10.73
C LEU A 74 -7.19 14.57 -9.45
N VAL A 75 -8.50 14.47 -9.17
CA VAL A 75 -9.12 15.05 -7.99
C VAL A 75 -8.54 14.43 -6.72
N GLY A 76 -8.36 13.10 -6.70
CA GLY A 76 -7.75 12.39 -5.58
C GLY A 76 -6.37 12.92 -5.22
N PHE A 77 -5.50 13.11 -6.19
CA PHE A 77 -4.17 13.71 -5.96
C PHE A 77 -4.21 15.17 -5.54
N GLN A 78 -5.17 15.95 -6.03
CA GLN A 78 -5.34 17.33 -5.59
C GLN A 78 -5.80 17.40 -4.13
N LEU A 79 -6.76 16.57 -3.75
CA LEU A 79 -7.27 16.50 -2.37
C LEU A 79 -6.21 15.94 -1.42
N ALA A 80 -5.51 14.89 -1.80
CA ALA A 80 -4.44 14.29 -0.99
C ALA A 80 -3.32 15.29 -0.63
N GLY A 81 -3.08 16.28 -1.48
CA GLY A 81 -2.11 17.33 -1.22
C GLY A 81 -2.60 18.47 -0.34
N GLN A 82 -3.82 18.45 0.17
CA GLN A 82 -4.33 19.48 1.08
C GLN A 82 -3.69 19.32 2.48
N LYS A 83 -3.43 20.47 3.12
CA LYS A 83 -2.89 20.50 4.47
C LYS A 83 -3.94 20.04 5.48
N PRO A 84 -3.51 19.60 6.69
CA PRO A 84 -4.42 19.38 7.80
C PRO A 84 -5.34 20.58 8.07
N ASP A 85 -6.59 20.29 8.39
CA ASP A 85 -7.60 21.27 8.79
C ASP A 85 -8.34 20.80 10.06
N SER A 86 -9.37 21.52 10.48
CA SER A 86 -10.14 21.20 11.68
C SER A 86 -10.98 19.92 11.56
N GLU A 87 -11.35 19.52 10.36
CA GLU A 87 -12.13 18.30 10.09
C GLU A 87 -11.21 17.09 9.88
N HIS A 88 -10.01 17.31 9.30
CA HIS A 88 -9.01 16.28 9.01
C HIS A 88 -7.65 16.67 9.60
N PRO A 89 -7.46 16.57 10.93
CA PRO A 89 -6.25 17.03 11.61
C PRO A 89 -4.98 16.27 11.20
N PHE A 90 -5.12 15.04 10.68
CA PHE A 90 -4.00 14.24 10.17
C PHE A 90 -3.76 14.47 8.66
N GLY A 91 -4.47 15.40 8.01
CA GLY A 91 -4.36 15.72 6.59
C GLY A 91 -5.20 14.81 5.71
N HIS A 92 -5.07 15.02 4.38
CA HIS A 92 -5.91 14.39 3.38
C HIS A 92 -5.17 13.32 2.56
N GLY A 93 -3.99 12.87 2.99
CA GLY A 93 -3.13 11.94 2.23
C GLY A 93 -3.84 10.66 1.77
N ARG A 94 -4.74 10.11 2.60
CA ARG A 94 -5.55 8.92 2.27
C ARG A 94 -6.53 9.11 1.11
N MET A 95 -6.80 10.36 0.68
CA MET A 95 -7.63 10.61 -0.50
C MET A 95 -7.03 10.04 -1.78
N GLU A 96 -5.72 9.83 -1.83
CA GLU A 96 -5.09 9.08 -2.93
C GLU A 96 -5.57 7.62 -2.97
N TYR A 97 -5.60 6.95 -1.82
CA TYR A 97 -6.07 5.55 -1.74
C TYR A 97 -7.57 5.45 -2.04
N VAL A 98 -8.37 6.40 -1.55
CA VAL A 98 -9.82 6.48 -1.85
C VAL A 98 -10.07 6.66 -3.34
N SER A 99 -9.29 7.51 -4.03
CA SER A 99 -9.42 7.68 -5.47
C SER A 99 -9.01 6.42 -6.25
N GLY A 100 -7.94 5.74 -5.82
CA GLY A 100 -7.54 4.44 -6.37
C GLY A 100 -8.63 3.38 -6.20
N LEU A 101 -9.25 3.32 -5.02
CA LEU A 101 -10.37 2.43 -4.74
C LEU A 101 -11.58 2.72 -5.65
N ALA A 102 -11.90 4.01 -5.84
CA ALA A 102 -12.99 4.40 -6.74
C ALA A 102 -12.73 3.94 -8.18
N VAL A 103 -11.51 4.11 -8.70
CA VAL A 103 -11.11 3.61 -10.03
C VAL A 103 -11.20 2.08 -10.08
N SER A 104 -10.73 1.38 -9.04
CA SER A 104 -10.80 -0.09 -8.98
C SER A 104 -12.24 -0.62 -9.00
N VAL A 105 -13.17 0.08 -8.34
CA VAL A 105 -14.61 -0.24 -8.40
C VAL A 105 -15.17 -0.02 -9.81
N LEU A 106 -14.77 1.04 -10.51
CA LEU A 106 -15.16 1.26 -11.92
C LEU A 106 -14.65 0.12 -12.81
N ILE A 107 -13.41 -0.36 -12.63
CA ILE A 107 -12.87 -1.52 -13.35
C ILE A 107 -13.75 -2.77 -13.13
N LEU A 108 -14.18 -3.03 -11.88
CA LEU A 108 -15.08 -4.16 -11.59
C LEU A 108 -16.43 -4.01 -12.28
N LEU A 109 -17.02 -2.82 -12.28
CA LEU A 109 -18.28 -2.56 -12.98
C LEU A 109 -18.15 -2.78 -14.48
N MET A 110 -17.06 -2.32 -15.10
CA MET A 110 -16.77 -2.57 -16.51
C MET A 110 -16.59 -4.06 -16.81
N GLY A 111 -15.88 -4.80 -15.95
CA GLY A 111 -15.73 -6.26 -16.07
C GLY A 111 -17.07 -7.00 -16.02
N LEU A 112 -17.97 -6.61 -15.11
CA LEU A 112 -19.32 -7.18 -15.02
C LEU A 112 -20.16 -6.87 -16.26
N GLU A 113 -20.13 -5.63 -16.74
CA GLU A 113 -20.87 -5.23 -17.95
C GLU A 113 -20.35 -5.96 -19.20
N LEU A 114 -19.02 -6.06 -19.34
CA LEU A 114 -18.42 -6.85 -20.43
C LEU A 114 -18.80 -8.32 -20.33
N GLY A 115 -18.81 -8.90 -19.13
CA GLY A 115 -19.25 -10.29 -18.93
C GLY A 115 -20.69 -10.51 -19.35
N LYS A 116 -21.59 -9.60 -18.94
CA LYS A 116 -23.01 -9.64 -19.30
C LYS A 116 -23.22 -9.55 -20.84
N THR A 117 -22.65 -8.54 -21.47
CA THR A 117 -22.75 -8.31 -22.91
C THR A 117 -22.12 -9.46 -23.71
N SER A 118 -21.05 -10.05 -23.22
CA SER A 118 -20.40 -11.21 -23.85
C SER A 118 -21.26 -12.47 -23.79
N ILE A 119 -21.97 -12.72 -22.67
CA ILE A 119 -22.92 -13.81 -22.54
C ILE A 119 -24.14 -13.59 -23.50
N GLU A 120 -24.64 -12.36 -23.58
CA GLU A 120 -25.73 -12.01 -24.53
C GLU A 120 -25.30 -12.27 -25.97
N LYS A 121 -24.08 -11.95 -26.38
CA LYS A 121 -23.53 -12.24 -27.70
C LYS A 121 -23.33 -13.73 -27.97
N ILE A 122 -23.07 -14.55 -26.96
CA ILE A 122 -23.04 -16.02 -27.13
C ILE A 122 -24.44 -16.57 -27.40
N LEU A 123 -25.47 -16.03 -26.72
CA LEU A 123 -26.84 -16.47 -26.86
C LEU A 123 -27.50 -15.92 -28.15
N HIS A 124 -27.12 -14.71 -28.55
CA HIS A 124 -27.64 -14.00 -29.71
C HIS A 124 -26.49 -13.45 -30.54
N PRO A 125 -25.83 -14.28 -31.37
CA PRO A 125 -24.70 -13.87 -32.17
C PRO A 125 -25.08 -12.77 -33.17
N GLU A 126 -24.32 -11.69 -33.20
CA GLU A 126 -24.44 -10.58 -34.14
C GLU A 126 -23.19 -10.46 -35.01
N PRO A 127 -23.34 -10.24 -36.34
CA PRO A 127 -22.16 -10.09 -37.19
C PRO A 127 -21.35 -8.84 -36.81
N VAL A 128 -20.04 -9.01 -36.64
CA VAL A 128 -19.13 -7.91 -36.32
C VAL A 128 -18.77 -7.16 -37.60
N ASP A 129 -18.94 -5.83 -37.60
CA ASP A 129 -18.50 -4.98 -38.69
C ASP A 129 -16.97 -5.02 -38.86
N SER A 130 -16.48 -5.30 -40.05
CA SER A 130 -15.08 -5.57 -40.38
C SER A 130 -14.47 -4.59 -41.38
N SER A 131 -14.91 -3.32 -41.35
CA SER A 131 -14.35 -2.30 -42.23
C SER A 131 -12.86 -1.97 -41.92
N PRO A 132 -12.02 -1.61 -42.90
CA PRO A 132 -10.61 -1.22 -42.68
C PRO A 132 -10.46 -0.04 -41.73
N LEU A 133 -11.46 0.86 -41.71
CA LEU A 133 -11.47 2.02 -40.80
C LEU A 133 -11.56 1.58 -39.34
N ILE A 134 -12.42 0.59 -39.03
CA ILE A 134 -12.58 0.03 -37.70
C ILE A 134 -11.26 -0.56 -37.20
N PHE A 135 -10.57 -1.35 -38.03
CA PHE A 135 -9.25 -1.91 -37.70
C PHE A 135 -8.22 -0.82 -37.36
N ALA A 136 -8.16 0.25 -38.14
CA ALA A 136 -7.24 1.36 -37.87
C ALA A 136 -7.53 2.05 -36.54
N ILE A 137 -8.82 2.25 -36.23
CA ILE A 137 -9.26 2.88 -34.97
C ILE A 137 -8.97 1.98 -33.76
N LEU A 138 -9.24 0.67 -33.86
CA LEU A 138 -8.94 -0.28 -32.79
C LEU A 138 -7.44 -0.36 -32.52
N CYS A 139 -6.62 -0.45 -33.58
CA CYS A 139 -5.15 -0.43 -33.43
C CYS A 139 -4.64 0.86 -32.77
N ALA A 140 -5.13 2.01 -33.21
CA ALA A 140 -4.75 3.31 -32.61
C ALA A 140 -5.15 3.39 -31.13
N SER A 141 -6.36 2.92 -30.80
CA SER A 141 -6.83 2.85 -29.40
C SER A 141 -5.94 1.96 -28.54
N ILE A 142 -5.60 0.76 -28.99
CA ILE A 142 -4.71 -0.15 -28.27
C ILE A 142 -3.35 0.51 -28.01
N LEU A 143 -2.76 1.16 -29.00
CA LEU A 143 -1.45 1.82 -28.86
C LEU A 143 -1.49 2.97 -27.83
N VAL A 144 -2.53 3.79 -27.86
CA VAL A 144 -2.69 4.91 -26.91
C VAL A 144 -2.92 4.37 -25.49
N LYS A 145 -3.82 3.41 -25.31
CA LYS A 145 -4.10 2.80 -24.00
C LYS A 145 -2.90 2.04 -23.45
N LEU A 146 -2.16 1.31 -24.29
CA LEU A 146 -0.92 0.65 -23.88
C LEU A 146 0.14 1.66 -23.45
N TYR A 147 0.24 2.80 -24.14
CA TYR A 147 1.12 3.88 -23.73
C TYR A 147 0.70 4.46 -22.36
N MET A 148 -0.61 4.64 -22.13
CA MET A 148 -1.15 5.09 -20.84
C MET A 148 -0.83 4.10 -19.71
N PHE A 149 -1.05 2.80 -19.95
CA PHE A 149 -0.66 1.74 -19.03
C PHE A 149 0.82 1.81 -18.66
N LEU A 150 1.70 1.89 -19.67
CA LEU A 150 3.15 1.85 -19.44
C LEU A 150 3.65 3.03 -18.61
N TYR A 151 3.20 4.25 -18.86
CA TYR A 151 3.66 5.39 -18.09
C TYR A 151 3.06 5.42 -16.68
N ASN A 152 1.76 5.13 -16.53
CA ASN A 152 1.12 5.08 -15.22
C ASN A 152 1.74 3.98 -14.33
N ARG A 153 1.97 2.77 -14.88
CA ARG A 153 2.60 1.68 -14.15
C ARG A 153 4.03 2.01 -13.72
N ARG A 154 4.84 2.62 -14.62
CA ARG A 154 6.22 3.02 -14.27
C ARG A 154 6.26 4.06 -13.18
N LEU A 155 5.43 5.07 -13.26
CA LEU A 155 5.37 6.15 -12.27
C LEU A 155 4.69 5.68 -10.99
N GLY A 156 3.62 4.89 -11.07
CA GLY A 156 2.95 4.28 -9.92
C GLY A 156 3.91 3.48 -9.06
N LYS A 157 4.69 2.58 -9.67
CA LYS A 157 5.73 1.82 -8.97
C LYS A 157 6.84 2.70 -8.39
N LYS A 158 7.32 3.69 -9.16
CA LYS A 158 8.39 4.61 -8.69
C LYS A 158 7.96 5.44 -7.51
N LEU A 159 6.71 5.86 -7.48
CA LEU A 159 6.14 6.74 -6.47
C LEU A 159 5.33 5.98 -5.40
N ALA A 160 5.29 4.66 -5.47
CA ALA A 160 4.51 3.77 -4.61
C ALA A 160 3.03 4.22 -4.51
N SER A 161 2.39 4.58 -5.65
CA SER A 161 1.04 5.13 -5.72
C SER A 161 0.01 4.10 -6.19
N PRO A 162 -0.83 3.54 -5.29
CA PRO A 162 -1.90 2.62 -5.66
C PRO A 162 -2.91 3.23 -6.65
N ALA A 163 -3.20 4.53 -6.53
CA ALA A 163 -4.11 5.23 -7.45
C ALA A 163 -3.58 5.25 -8.90
N MET A 164 -2.27 5.49 -9.06
CA MET A 164 -1.65 5.43 -10.40
C MET A 164 -1.58 4.00 -10.94
N GLU A 165 -1.36 3.02 -10.09
CA GLU A 165 -1.38 1.60 -10.47
C GLU A 165 -2.79 1.14 -10.85
N ALA A 166 -3.84 1.56 -10.14
CA ALA A 166 -5.23 1.32 -10.51
C ALA A 166 -5.56 1.92 -11.88
N THR A 167 -5.18 3.18 -12.14
CA THR A 167 -5.36 3.83 -13.46
C THR A 167 -4.55 3.12 -14.56
N ALA A 168 -3.39 2.55 -14.24
CA ALA A 168 -2.65 1.72 -15.19
C ALA A 168 -3.44 0.43 -15.52
N MET A 169 -4.00 -0.24 -14.52
CA MET A 169 -4.79 -1.45 -14.74
C MET A 169 -6.06 -1.19 -15.53
N ASP A 170 -6.73 -0.07 -15.32
CA ASP A 170 -7.84 0.42 -16.14
C ASP A 170 -7.44 0.49 -17.63
N SER A 171 -6.36 1.21 -17.94
CA SER A 171 -5.84 1.32 -19.32
C SER A 171 -5.39 -0.01 -19.92
N LEU A 172 -4.89 -0.95 -19.10
CA LEU A 172 -4.55 -2.30 -19.55
C LEU A 172 -5.80 -3.11 -19.88
N SER A 173 -6.82 -3.06 -19.01
CA SER A 173 -8.11 -3.72 -19.21
C SER A 173 -8.75 -3.31 -20.52
N ASP A 174 -8.76 -2.02 -20.81
CA ASP A 174 -9.25 -1.47 -22.07
C ASP A 174 -8.45 -1.95 -23.28
N SER A 175 -7.11 -2.00 -23.16
CA SER A 175 -6.24 -2.52 -24.22
C SER A 175 -6.51 -3.98 -24.51
N VAL A 176 -6.69 -4.80 -23.46
CA VAL A 176 -6.97 -6.23 -23.58
C VAL A 176 -8.38 -6.47 -24.18
N ALA A 177 -9.38 -5.73 -23.71
CA ALA A 177 -10.73 -5.80 -24.25
C ALA A 177 -10.76 -5.44 -25.75
N THR A 178 -10.14 -4.32 -26.12
CA THR A 178 -10.06 -3.87 -27.52
C THR A 178 -9.25 -4.85 -28.39
N ALA A 179 -8.16 -5.44 -27.86
CA ALA A 179 -7.38 -6.45 -28.58
C ALA A 179 -8.17 -7.76 -28.81
N ALA A 180 -8.97 -8.18 -27.83
CA ALA A 180 -9.84 -9.35 -27.98
C ALA A 180 -10.91 -9.14 -29.07
N VAL A 181 -11.53 -7.96 -29.09
CA VAL A 181 -12.48 -7.57 -30.17
C VAL A 181 -11.78 -7.58 -31.53
N LEU A 182 -10.56 -7.03 -31.62
CA LEU A 182 -9.77 -7.02 -32.86
C LEU A 182 -9.47 -8.44 -33.34
N ILE A 183 -9.03 -9.34 -32.45
CA ILE A 183 -8.74 -10.75 -32.76
C ILE A 183 -10.02 -11.47 -33.17
N ALA A 184 -11.12 -11.32 -32.45
CA ALA A 184 -12.40 -11.94 -32.75
C ALA A 184 -12.93 -11.50 -34.15
N THR A 185 -12.82 -10.20 -34.46
CA THR A 185 -13.18 -9.64 -35.76
C THR A 185 -12.32 -10.22 -36.89
N LEU A 186 -10.99 -10.37 -36.66
CA LEU A 186 -10.10 -11.00 -37.65
C LEU A 186 -10.43 -12.47 -37.88
N VAL A 187 -10.63 -13.24 -36.82
CA VAL A 187 -11.00 -14.66 -36.92
C VAL A 187 -12.33 -14.81 -37.60
N GLY A 188 -13.36 -14.05 -37.22
CA GLY A 188 -14.66 -14.05 -37.85
C GLY A 188 -14.57 -13.77 -39.35
N ARG A 189 -13.75 -12.82 -39.77
CA ARG A 189 -13.54 -12.46 -41.18
C ARG A 189 -12.90 -13.59 -42.01
N PHE A 190 -11.96 -14.35 -41.44
CA PHE A 190 -11.23 -15.39 -42.15
C PHE A 190 -11.88 -16.77 -42.05
N THR A 191 -12.55 -17.09 -40.95
CA THR A 191 -13.08 -18.42 -40.65
C THR A 191 -14.63 -18.50 -40.67
N GLY A 192 -15.30 -17.37 -40.60
CA GLY A 192 -16.77 -17.31 -40.41
C GLY A 192 -17.23 -17.74 -39.00
N LEU A 193 -16.31 -17.95 -38.05
CA LEU A 193 -16.64 -18.34 -36.67
C LEU A 193 -16.92 -17.10 -35.82
N GLU A 194 -18.08 -17.09 -35.17
CA GLU A 194 -18.46 -16.02 -34.22
C GLU A 194 -17.94 -16.32 -32.82
N ILE A 195 -16.67 -15.96 -32.55
CA ILE A 195 -16.00 -16.21 -31.26
C ILE A 195 -15.97 -14.99 -30.34
N ASP A 196 -16.53 -13.86 -30.77
CA ASP A 196 -16.47 -12.58 -30.05
C ASP A 196 -16.98 -12.69 -28.60
N GLY A 197 -18.16 -13.32 -28.40
CA GLY A 197 -18.74 -13.54 -27.09
C GLY A 197 -17.84 -14.39 -26.16
N TRP A 198 -17.20 -15.45 -26.69
CA TRP A 198 -16.31 -16.31 -25.90
C TRP A 198 -15.01 -15.59 -25.51
N CYS A 199 -14.42 -14.84 -26.43
CA CYS A 199 -13.28 -13.99 -26.14
C CYS A 199 -13.64 -12.94 -25.07
N GLY A 200 -14.82 -12.33 -25.20
CA GLY A 200 -15.33 -11.34 -24.25
C GLY A 200 -15.48 -11.90 -22.83
N VAL A 201 -16.00 -13.12 -22.65
CA VAL A 201 -16.10 -13.77 -21.32
C VAL A 201 -14.72 -13.98 -20.70
N LEU A 202 -13.73 -14.45 -21.48
CA LEU A 202 -12.36 -14.63 -20.96
C LEU A 202 -11.72 -13.30 -20.52
N VAL A 203 -11.93 -12.25 -21.32
CA VAL A 203 -11.45 -10.89 -20.98
C VAL A 203 -12.17 -10.35 -19.75
N ALA A 204 -13.49 -10.53 -19.65
CA ALA A 204 -14.25 -10.11 -18.47
C ALA A 204 -13.73 -10.79 -17.19
N ALA A 205 -13.43 -12.09 -17.25
CA ALA A 205 -12.84 -12.81 -16.12
C ALA A 205 -11.46 -12.24 -15.73
N PHE A 206 -10.62 -11.90 -16.71
CA PHE A 206 -9.34 -11.24 -16.48
C PHE A 206 -9.50 -9.85 -15.83
N ILE A 207 -10.44 -9.02 -16.34
CA ILE A 207 -10.72 -7.69 -15.80
C ILE A 207 -11.23 -7.77 -14.36
N LEU A 208 -12.16 -8.70 -14.07
CA LEU A 208 -12.66 -8.91 -12.72
C LEU A 208 -11.56 -9.34 -11.74
N TRP A 209 -10.72 -10.29 -12.14
CA TRP A 209 -9.58 -10.70 -11.34
C TRP A 209 -8.61 -9.55 -11.05
N SER A 210 -8.29 -8.77 -12.08
CA SER A 210 -7.42 -7.58 -11.97
C SER A 210 -8.04 -6.50 -11.08
N GLY A 211 -9.35 -6.23 -11.26
CA GLY A 211 -10.10 -5.27 -10.45
C GLY A 211 -10.15 -5.66 -8.96
N ILE A 212 -10.34 -6.95 -8.65
CA ILE A 212 -10.29 -7.45 -7.25
C ILE A 212 -8.91 -7.18 -6.63
N ASN A 213 -7.83 -7.45 -7.35
CA ASN A 213 -6.48 -7.18 -6.85
C ASN A 213 -6.26 -5.67 -6.65
N ALA A 214 -6.68 -4.83 -7.60
CA ALA A 214 -6.58 -3.38 -7.47
C ALA A 214 -7.40 -2.83 -6.28
N VAL A 215 -8.59 -3.41 -5.98
CA VAL A 215 -9.34 -3.09 -4.76
C VAL A 215 -8.56 -3.43 -3.51
N ARG A 216 -7.94 -4.62 -3.44
CA ARG A 216 -7.11 -5.02 -2.30
C ARG A 216 -5.93 -4.09 -2.11
N ASP A 217 -5.17 -3.82 -3.17
CA ASP A 217 -3.98 -2.97 -3.13
C ASP A 217 -4.29 -1.52 -2.68
N THR A 218 -5.52 -1.04 -2.89
CA THR A 218 -5.96 0.29 -2.45
C THR A 218 -6.65 0.28 -1.09
N LEU A 219 -7.27 -0.84 -0.70
CA LEU A 219 -7.97 -0.98 0.57
C LEU A 219 -7.01 -1.29 1.73
N ASP A 220 -6.00 -2.13 1.48
CA ASP A 220 -5.06 -2.57 2.50
C ASP A 220 -4.37 -1.39 3.21
N PRO A 221 -3.85 -0.34 2.52
CA PRO A 221 -3.31 0.83 3.20
C PRO A 221 -4.34 1.62 4.02
N LEU A 222 -5.63 1.59 3.64
CA LEU A 222 -6.70 2.24 4.42
C LEU A 222 -7.00 1.50 5.72
N LEU A 223 -6.91 0.16 5.70
CA LEU A 223 -7.07 -0.71 6.87
C LEU A 223 -5.83 -0.70 7.77
N GLY A 224 -4.67 -0.35 7.23
CA GLY A 224 -3.37 -0.40 7.88
C GLY A 224 -2.56 -1.62 7.45
N THR A 225 -1.52 -1.38 6.69
CA THR A 225 -0.52 -2.41 6.35
C THR A 225 0.65 -2.32 7.31
N PRO A 226 1.30 -3.44 7.65
CA PRO A 226 2.53 -3.40 8.42
C PRO A 226 3.61 -2.61 7.65
N PRO A 227 4.48 -1.87 8.35
CA PRO A 227 5.58 -1.16 7.73
C PRO A 227 6.57 -2.13 7.07
N THR A 228 7.34 -1.63 6.11
CA THR A 228 8.40 -2.44 5.49
C THR A 228 9.54 -2.69 6.47
N HIS A 229 10.18 -3.86 6.41
CA HIS A 229 11.36 -4.17 7.24
C HIS A 229 12.47 -3.13 7.10
N GLU A 230 12.65 -2.56 5.90
CA GLU A 230 13.64 -1.52 5.66
C GLU A 230 13.32 -0.25 6.47
N PHE A 231 12.03 0.15 6.53
CA PHE A 231 11.61 1.33 7.28
C PHE A 231 11.76 1.12 8.79
N VAL A 232 11.36 -0.05 9.29
CA VAL A 232 11.55 -0.44 10.70
C VAL A 232 13.04 -0.42 11.08
N GLN A 233 13.90 -0.99 10.22
CA GLN A 233 15.34 -1.03 10.48
C GLN A 233 15.94 0.39 10.51
N ARG A 234 15.51 1.28 9.61
CA ARG A 234 15.95 2.68 9.61
C ARG A 234 15.55 3.43 10.87
N ILE A 235 14.32 3.18 11.40
CA ILE A 235 13.90 3.73 12.70
C ILE A 235 14.80 3.21 13.81
N ARG A 236 15.01 1.89 13.86
CA ARG A 236 15.86 1.25 14.87
C ARG A 236 17.29 1.77 14.84
N ASP A 237 17.91 1.83 13.66
CA ASP A 237 19.28 2.30 13.50
C ASP A 237 19.44 3.76 13.96
N LEU A 238 18.44 4.60 13.72
CA LEU A 238 18.45 6.00 14.10
C LEU A 238 18.30 6.16 15.61
N VAL A 239 17.32 5.49 16.21
CA VAL A 239 17.07 5.53 17.66
C VAL A 239 18.25 4.95 18.43
N MET A 240 18.76 3.79 18.01
CA MET A 240 19.88 3.11 18.68
C MET A 240 21.25 3.76 18.42
N ALA A 241 21.34 4.77 17.54
CA ALA A 241 22.57 5.58 17.40
C ALA A 241 22.83 6.49 18.61
N HIS A 242 21.82 6.73 19.42
CA HIS A 242 21.92 7.52 20.66
C HIS A 242 22.37 6.63 21.82
N SER A 243 23.53 6.93 22.39
CA SER A 243 24.22 6.08 23.40
C SER A 243 23.48 5.93 24.74
N THR A 244 22.53 6.81 25.01
CA THR A 244 21.70 6.80 26.22
C THR A 244 20.52 5.81 26.08
N ILE A 245 20.17 5.39 24.85
CA ILE A 245 19.09 4.44 24.60
C ILE A 245 19.67 3.03 24.62
N LEU A 246 19.17 2.21 25.55
CA LEU A 246 19.63 0.84 25.78
C LEU A 246 18.89 -0.19 24.92
N GLY A 247 17.62 0.08 24.61
CA GLY A 247 16.74 -0.79 23.85
C GLY A 247 15.58 -0.04 23.24
N LEU A 248 14.91 -0.70 22.27
CA LEU A 248 13.71 -0.19 21.62
C LEU A 248 12.74 -1.35 21.44
N HIS A 249 11.47 -1.14 21.84
CA HIS A 249 10.38 -2.10 21.68
C HIS A 249 9.03 -1.39 21.44
N ASP A 250 7.96 -2.15 21.22
CA ASP A 250 6.57 -1.67 20.99
C ASP A 250 6.44 -0.60 19.91
N LEU A 251 7.19 -0.79 18.81
CA LEU A 251 7.09 0.11 17.67
C LEU A 251 5.74 -0.08 16.96
N ILE A 252 4.91 0.96 16.97
CA ILE A 252 3.67 1.04 16.24
C ILE A 252 3.80 2.12 15.16
N VAL A 253 3.41 1.77 13.92
CA VAL A 253 3.44 2.68 12.78
C VAL A 253 2.05 2.91 12.24
N HIS A 254 1.62 4.17 12.22
CA HIS A 254 0.35 4.61 11.64
C HIS A 254 0.60 5.37 10.33
N ASP A 255 0.07 4.85 9.22
CA ASP A 255 0.10 5.51 7.92
C ASP A 255 -1.23 6.26 7.65
N TYR A 256 -1.14 7.59 7.55
CA TYR A 256 -2.24 8.48 7.16
C TYR A 256 -2.14 8.93 5.70
N GLY A 257 -1.36 8.23 4.90
CA GLY A 257 -1.13 8.52 3.50
C GLY A 257 0.24 9.15 3.25
N PRO A 258 0.58 9.40 1.99
CA PRO A 258 1.90 9.85 1.59
C PRO A 258 2.41 11.07 2.37
N GLY A 259 3.55 10.92 3.04
CA GLY A 259 4.17 11.98 3.84
C GLY A 259 3.46 12.28 5.17
N ARG A 260 2.65 11.36 5.67
CA ARG A 260 1.95 11.46 6.95
C ARG A 260 2.03 10.15 7.71
N VAL A 261 3.19 9.88 8.27
CA VAL A 261 3.45 8.71 9.11
C VAL A 261 3.60 9.17 10.55
N MET A 262 2.91 8.51 11.45
CA MET A 262 3.05 8.70 12.89
C MET A 262 3.54 7.40 13.52
N ILE A 263 4.49 7.50 14.43
CA ILE A 263 5.03 6.34 15.12
C ILE A 263 4.96 6.55 16.62
N SER A 264 4.72 5.48 17.34
CA SER A 264 4.96 5.42 18.78
C SER A 264 5.89 4.24 19.07
N LEU A 265 6.78 4.43 19.99
CA LEU A 265 7.72 3.38 20.42
C LEU A 265 8.11 3.59 21.86
N HIS A 266 8.65 2.55 22.48
CA HIS A 266 9.25 2.58 23.80
C HIS A 266 10.77 2.57 23.68
N ALA A 267 11.45 3.41 24.45
CA ALA A 267 12.90 3.47 24.53
C ALA A 267 13.35 3.15 25.96
N GLU A 268 14.13 2.10 26.12
CA GLU A 268 14.77 1.76 27.40
C GLU A 268 15.90 2.75 27.68
N VAL A 269 15.86 3.40 28.84
CA VAL A 269 16.84 4.40 29.29
C VAL A 269 17.37 4.07 30.69
N PRO A 270 18.60 4.49 31.08
CA PRO A 270 19.12 4.23 32.42
C PRO A 270 18.30 4.93 33.50
N ALA A 271 17.79 4.17 34.48
CA ALA A 271 16.97 4.72 35.57
C ALA A 271 17.73 5.68 36.52
N ASN A 272 19.06 5.65 36.50
CA ASN A 272 19.92 6.41 37.44
C ASN A 272 20.39 7.74 36.85
N GLU A 273 20.03 8.10 35.64
CA GLU A 273 20.39 9.35 35.01
C GLU A 273 19.37 10.47 35.29
N ASP A 274 19.78 11.71 35.03
CA ASP A 274 18.90 12.88 35.20
C ASP A 274 17.74 12.84 34.19
N VAL A 275 16.53 12.87 34.70
CA VAL A 275 15.30 12.78 33.89
C VAL A 275 15.21 13.91 32.84
N LEU A 276 15.72 15.12 33.16
CA LEU A 276 15.70 16.24 32.25
C LEU A 276 16.69 16.03 31.10
N ALA A 277 17.87 15.45 31.41
CA ALA A 277 18.85 15.11 30.37
C ALA A 277 18.33 14.00 29.45
N LEU A 278 17.67 12.97 30.00
CA LEU A 278 17.06 11.90 29.25
C LEU A 278 15.92 12.43 28.35
N HIS A 279 15.10 13.34 28.88
CA HIS A 279 14.01 13.95 28.11
C HIS A 279 14.55 14.78 26.93
N ASP A 280 15.60 15.56 27.13
CA ASP A 280 16.24 16.33 26.06
C ASP A 280 16.80 15.43 24.95
N GLU A 281 17.37 14.27 25.33
CA GLU A 281 17.83 13.27 24.36
C GLU A 281 16.67 12.66 23.56
N ILE A 282 15.55 12.32 24.20
CA ILE A 282 14.35 11.81 23.54
C ILE A 282 13.77 12.84 22.56
N ASP A 283 13.67 14.11 22.97
CA ASP A 283 13.23 15.21 22.09
C ASP A 283 14.13 15.34 20.86
N ASN A 284 15.44 15.15 21.02
CA ASN A 284 16.39 15.15 19.90
C ASN A 284 16.16 13.96 18.95
N VAL A 285 15.89 12.77 19.48
CA VAL A 285 15.54 11.58 18.69
C VAL A 285 14.24 11.79 17.90
N GLU A 286 13.18 12.29 18.54
CA GLU A 286 11.91 12.59 17.88
C GLU A 286 12.07 13.62 16.75
N LYS A 287 12.90 14.65 16.97
CA LYS A 287 13.24 15.65 15.97
C LYS A 287 14.02 15.03 14.80
N GLU A 288 14.97 14.17 15.10
CA GLU A 288 15.80 13.51 14.08
C GLU A 288 14.96 12.53 13.23
N LEU A 289 14.04 11.79 13.83
CA LEU A 289 13.07 10.94 13.13
C LEU A 289 12.20 11.77 12.17
N ARG A 290 11.75 12.94 12.61
CA ARG A 290 10.97 13.85 11.75
C ARG A 290 11.80 14.38 10.59
N GLU A 291 13.05 14.83 10.84
CA GLU A 291 13.89 15.42 9.82
C GLU A 291 14.42 14.40 8.80
N LYS A 292 14.79 13.19 9.24
CA LYS A 292 15.43 12.18 8.39
C LYS A 292 14.44 11.20 7.76
N LEU A 293 13.34 10.87 8.46
CA LEU A 293 12.36 9.86 8.00
C LEU A 293 10.98 10.44 7.67
N GLY A 294 10.73 11.73 7.99
CA GLY A 294 9.46 12.39 7.72
C GLY A 294 8.29 11.83 8.53
N CYS A 295 8.55 11.24 9.70
CA CYS A 295 7.53 10.71 10.58
C CYS A 295 7.43 11.51 11.88
N ASP A 296 6.21 11.73 12.37
CA ASP A 296 5.97 12.29 13.70
C ASP A 296 6.05 11.16 14.72
N ALA A 297 7.03 11.25 15.65
CA ALA A 297 7.28 10.23 16.67
C ALA A 297 6.80 10.68 18.05
N VAL A 298 6.32 9.70 18.83
CA VAL A 298 6.12 9.82 20.28
C VAL A 298 6.86 8.67 20.94
N ILE A 299 7.82 9.00 21.80
CA ILE A 299 8.67 8.01 22.46
C ILE A 299 8.34 7.96 23.95
N HIS A 300 7.91 6.79 24.41
CA HIS A 300 7.77 6.50 25.82
C HIS A 300 9.11 6.10 26.41
N MET A 301 9.50 6.73 27.52
CA MET A 301 10.74 6.37 28.23
C MET A 301 10.48 5.24 29.23
N ASP A 302 11.20 4.14 29.10
CA ASP A 302 11.17 3.02 30.05
C ASP A 302 12.49 2.99 30.86
N PRO A 303 12.44 3.45 32.13
CA PRO A 303 13.64 3.44 32.96
C PRO A 303 14.07 2.03 33.36
N VAL A 304 15.28 1.62 32.97
CA VAL A 304 15.89 0.33 33.31
C VAL A 304 16.97 0.51 34.34
N VAL A 305 16.93 -0.29 35.41
CA VAL A 305 17.98 -0.31 36.43
C VAL A 305 19.17 -1.10 35.90
N THR A 306 20.25 -0.44 35.60
CA THR A 306 21.47 -1.03 35.01
C THR A 306 22.49 -1.52 36.06
N ASP A 307 22.33 -1.14 37.32
CA ASP A 307 23.29 -1.38 38.39
C ASP A 307 23.05 -2.69 39.15
N ASP A 308 21.93 -3.34 38.92
CA ASP A 308 21.61 -4.61 39.56
C ASP A 308 22.09 -5.79 38.68
N GLY A 309 23.33 -6.19 38.93
CA GLY A 309 23.92 -7.35 38.23
C GLY A 309 23.13 -8.64 38.36
N VAL A 310 22.32 -8.79 39.42
CA VAL A 310 21.49 -9.98 39.63
C VAL A 310 20.28 -9.98 38.66
N THR A 311 19.65 -8.82 38.52
CA THR A 311 18.52 -8.65 37.58
C THR A 311 18.98 -8.88 36.14
N GLU A 312 20.11 -8.28 35.74
CA GLU A 312 20.61 -8.42 34.35
C GLU A 312 21.10 -9.86 34.06
N GLU A 313 21.77 -10.52 35.00
CA GLU A 313 22.15 -11.92 34.84
C GLU A 313 20.89 -12.83 34.74
N THR A 314 19.88 -12.55 35.55
CA THR A 314 18.60 -13.31 35.52
C THR A 314 17.87 -13.08 34.21
N ARG A 315 17.82 -11.83 33.70
CA ARG A 315 17.25 -11.49 32.38
C ARG A 315 17.91 -12.31 31.27
N ARG A 316 19.25 -12.32 31.21
CA ARG A 316 19.98 -13.09 30.18
C ARG A 316 19.71 -14.59 30.26
N ARG A 317 19.63 -15.13 31.48
CA ARG A 317 19.29 -16.54 31.68
C ARG A 317 17.88 -16.87 31.20
N VAL A 318 16.89 -16.00 31.50
CA VAL A 318 15.51 -16.16 31.04
C VAL A 318 15.44 -16.01 29.52
N GLN A 319 16.10 -15.04 28.92
CA GLN A 319 16.13 -14.86 27.47
C GLN A 319 16.71 -16.09 26.75
N THR A 320 17.83 -16.61 27.24
CA THR A 320 18.43 -17.85 26.71
C THR A 320 17.47 -19.02 26.79
N LEU A 321 16.76 -19.14 27.91
CA LEU A 321 15.81 -20.22 28.15
C LEU A 321 14.57 -20.12 27.23
N ILE A 322 14.11 -18.89 26.94
CA ILE A 322 13.00 -18.63 26.06
C ILE A 322 13.40 -18.90 24.60
N HIS A 323 14.60 -18.52 24.16
CA HIS A 323 15.13 -18.91 22.85
C HIS A 323 15.26 -20.44 22.69
N CYS A 324 15.47 -21.19 23.77
CA CYS A 324 15.40 -22.66 23.72
C CYS A 324 13.96 -23.19 23.47
N ILE A 325 12.92 -22.41 23.78
CA ILE A 325 11.53 -22.78 23.44
C ILE A 325 11.28 -22.51 21.96
N ASP A 326 11.64 -21.31 21.49
CA ASP A 326 11.60 -20.91 20.09
C ASP A 326 12.42 -19.61 19.90
N ASP A 327 13.30 -19.61 18.90
CA ASP A 327 14.15 -18.46 18.58
C ASP A 327 13.37 -17.21 18.12
N ALA A 328 12.10 -17.39 17.76
CA ALA A 328 11.21 -16.30 17.34
C ALA A 328 10.52 -15.58 18.51
N ILE A 329 10.73 -16.01 19.76
CA ILE A 329 10.18 -15.34 20.95
C ILE A 329 11.25 -14.43 21.52
N ASP A 330 10.96 -13.14 21.62
CA ASP A 330 11.81 -12.16 22.30
C ASP A 330 11.13 -11.67 23.59
N ILE A 331 11.90 -11.01 24.47
CA ILE A 331 11.38 -10.45 25.73
C ILE A 331 11.84 -9.03 25.94
N HIS A 332 10.96 -8.20 26.52
CA HIS A 332 11.28 -6.85 26.96
C HIS A 332 10.58 -6.52 28.30
N ASP A 333 10.82 -5.34 28.84
CA ASP A 333 10.28 -4.86 30.13
C ASP A 333 10.56 -5.78 31.30
N PHE A 334 11.73 -6.41 31.29
CA PHE A 334 12.09 -7.37 32.33
C PHE A 334 12.32 -6.67 33.68
N ARG A 335 11.52 -7.08 34.67
CA ARG A 335 11.60 -6.58 36.05
C ARG A 335 11.64 -7.75 37.02
N MET A 336 12.40 -7.59 38.08
CA MET A 336 12.49 -8.59 39.14
C MET A 336 11.96 -8.02 40.46
N VAL A 337 10.97 -8.68 41.04
CA VAL A 337 10.35 -8.28 42.31
C VAL A 337 10.59 -9.40 43.33
N ALA A 338 11.58 -9.18 44.21
CA ALA A 338 11.93 -10.13 45.27
C ALA A 338 10.89 -10.11 46.39
N GLY A 339 10.39 -11.27 46.74
CA GLY A 339 9.49 -11.51 47.89
C GLY A 339 10.11 -12.44 48.92
N PRO A 340 9.51 -12.55 50.11
CA PRO A 340 10.08 -13.38 51.19
C PRO A 340 10.05 -14.87 50.92
N THR A 341 9.20 -15.33 49.99
CA THR A 341 9.02 -16.77 49.68
C THR A 341 9.38 -17.10 48.22
N HIS A 342 9.32 -16.15 47.33
CA HIS A 342 9.61 -16.31 45.90
C HIS A 342 9.92 -14.97 45.27
N THR A 343 10.51 -15.00 44.08
CA THR A 343 10.79 -13.82 43.27
C THR A 343 9.93 -13.86 42.01
N ASN A 344 9.17 -12.79 41.75
CA ASN A 344 8.45 -12.63 40.50
C ASN A 344 9.37 -12.03 39.43
N LEU A 345 9.39 -12.67 38.27
CA LEU A 345 9.99 -12.18 37.05
C LEU A 345 8.85 -11.68 36.16
N ILE A 346 8.76 -10.37 35.97
CA ILE A 346 7.72 -9.71 35.24
C ILE A 346 8.32 -9.25 33.92
N PHE A 347 7.75 -9.65 32.79
CA PHE A 347 8.23 -9.27 31.46
C PHE A 347 7.17 -9.56 30.41
N ASP A 348 7.30 -8.91 29.27
CA ASP A 348 6.49 -9.14 28.09
C ASP A 348 7.23 -10.07 27.13
N ALA A 349 6.50 -11.02 26.53
CA ALA A 349 7.02 -11.96 25.55
C ALA A 349 6.42 -11.63 24.18
N VAL A 350 7.28 -11.26 23.22
CA VAL A 350 6.87 -10.87 21.88
C VAL A 350 6.95 -12.05 20.93
N VAL A 351 5.87 -12.31 20.21
CA VAL A 351 5.80 -13.34 19.17
C VAL A 351 5.32 -12.73 17.84
N PRO A 352 5.80 -13.21 16.69
CA PRO A 352 5.34 -12.71 15.39
C PRO A 352 3.88 -13.08 15.13
N PHE A 353 3.18 -12.28 14.30
CA PHE A 353 1.87 -12.65 13.79
C PHE A 353 1.94 -13.97 13.02
N GLY A 354 0.96 -14.86 13.25
CA GLY A 354 0.96 -16.20 12.64
C GLY A 354 1.88 -17.21 13.33
N PHE A 355 2.41 -16.86 14.52
CA PHE A 355 3.18 -17.83 15.31
C PHE A 355 2.40 -19.10 15.58
N ARG A 356 3.08 -20.26 15.52
CA ARG A 356 2.46 -21.60 15.57
C ARG A 356 1.74 -21.93 16.89
N LEU A 357 2.12 -21.27 17.99
CA LEU A 357 1.51 -21.48 19.31
C LEU A 357 0.51 -20.34 19.60
N THR A 358 -0.51 -20.65 20.38
CA THR A 358 -1.42 -19.67 20.96
C THR A 358 -0.73 -18.92 22.10
N ASP A 359 -1.23 -17.72 22.43
CA ASP A 359 -0.67 -16.90 23.52
C ASP A 359 -0.66 -17.66 24.85
N GLN A 360 -1.71 -18.43 25.13
CA GLN A 360 -1.79 -19.29 26.33
C GLN A 360 -0.73 -20.40 26.34
N GLU A 361 -0.46 -21.01 25.20
CA GLU A 361 0.58 -22.04 25.09
C GLU A 361 1.99 -21.46 25.27
N VAL A 362 2.24 -20.27 24.73
CA VAL A 362 3.50 -19.52 24.92
C VAL A 362 3.68 -19.20 26.40
N GLU A 363 2.68 -18.58 27.02
CA GLU A 363 2.69 -18.25 28.44
C GLU A 363 2.95 -19.47 29.33
N GLN A 364 2.25 -20.57 29.07
CA GLN A 364 2.40 -21.81 29.85
C GLN A 364 3.80 -22.41 29.70
N LYS A 365 4.37 -22.41 28.49
CA LYS A 365 5.73 -22.89 28.25
C LYS A 365 6.77 -22.05 28.99
N ILE A 366 6.64 -20.72 28.88
CA ILE A 366 7.54 -19.76 29.56
C ILE A 366 7.46 -19.95 31.07
N ARG A 367 6.25 -19.99 31.65
CA ARG A 367 6.04 -20.21 33.10
C ARG A 367 6.65 -21.52 33.56
N SER A 368 6.48 -22.57 32.77
CA SER A 368 7.04 -23.91 33.11
C SER A 368 8.58 -23.89 33.07
N ALA A 369 9.14 -23.21 32.08
CA ALA A 369 10.58 -23.12 31.91
C ALA A 369 11.22 -22.26 33.02
N VAL A 370 10.64 -21.09 33.34
CA VAL A 370 11.12 -20.22 34.44
C VAL A 370 11.05 -20.93 35.81
N ARG A 371 10.00 -21.74 36.05
CA ARG A 371 9.90 -22.52 37.28
C ARG A 371 11.00 -23.57 37.46
N ALA A 372 11.61 -24.00 36.37
CA ALA A 372 12.72 -24.99 36.40
C ALA A 372 14.07 -24.33 36.72
N LEU A 373 14.15 -23.00 36.76
CA LEU A 373 15.37 -22.28 37.17
C LEU A 373 15.59 -22.41 38.70
N ASP A 374 16.86 -22.53 39.09
CA ASP A 374 17.25 -22.45 40.48
C ASP A 374 17.04 -21.04 41.02
N GLY A 375 16.22 -20.84 42.08
CA GLY A 375 15.99 -19.51 42.67
C GLY A 375 14.54 -19.22 43.06
N ASN A 376 13.65 -20.19 42.95
CA ASN A 376 12.22 -20.09 43.29
C ASN A 376 11.52 -18.93 42.54
N TYR A 377 11.72 -18.86 41.19
CA TYR A 377 11.19 -17.85 40.32
C TYR A 377 9.77 -18.18 39.81
N TYR A 378 8.96 -17.12 39.69
CA TYR A 378 7.64 -17.19 39.09
C TYR A 378 7.54 -16.15 37.95
N ALA A 379 7.20 -16.59 36.75
CA ALA A 379 7.02 -15.71 35.62
C ALA A 379 5.59 -15.12 35.64
N VAL A 380 5.53 -13.79 35.58
CA VAL A 380 4.35 -13.00 35.26
C VAL A 380 4.56 -12.47 33.85
N VAL A 381 3.95 -13.12 32.87
CA VAL A 381 4.22 -12.86 31.45
C VAL A 381 2.94 -12.39 30.80
N ASN A 382 3.05 -11.30 30.04
CA ASN A 382 2.09 -10.89 29.03
C ASN A 382 2.63 -11.31 27.66
N VAL A 383 1.78 -11.82 26.76
CA VAL A 383 2.20 -12.24 25.41
C VAL A 383 1.67 -11.26 24.40
N GLU A 384 2.57 -10.64 23.67
CA GLU A 384 2.28 -9.63 22.68
C GLU A 384 2.60 -10.11 21.26
N ARG A 385 1.89 -9.58 20.26
CA ARG A 385 2.10 -9.92 18.87
C ARG A 385 2.70 -8.75 18.13
N SER A 386 3.93 -8.92 17.64
CA SER A 386 4.60 -7.93 16.83
C SER A 386 4.44 -8.23 15.33
N TYR A 387 4.29 -7.16 14.56
CA TYR A 387 4.33 -7.15 13.11
C TYR A 387 5.59 -6.45 12.56
N THR A 388 6.48 -6.04 13.46
CA THR A 388 7.75 -5.33 13.15
C THR A 388 8.94 -6.25 13.27
#